data_065b8908cf1bfb78a92ebf4d259f86c3
#
_entry.id   065b8908cf1bfb78a92ebf4d259f86c3
#
_cell.length_a   1.000
_cell.length_b   1.000
_cell.length_c   1.000
_cell.angle_alpha   90.00
_cell.angle_beta   90.00
_cell.angle_gamma   90.00
#
_symmetry.space_group_name_H-M   'P 1'
#
loop_
_entity.id
_entity.type
_entity.pdbx_description
1 polymer ?
#
loop_
_entity_poly.entity_id
_entity_poly.type
_entity_poly.pdbx_seq_one_letter_code
_entity_poly.pdbx_strand_id
1 'polypeptide(L)'
;MKKVIIAVVVCILVIGVYFGVKNKSVPKENGLIESSSTNTSNIDTSNLVKEELYSEGQGKKIYGYITAPKNYKDQKLPTVIISHGFGGLAERGDFYAQSLAKAGYVVYSFDFMGGNKNSRSGNDTLNMSVFTEVDDLDVVINNLKSQSYVDQSKLFLLGQSQGGVVSTIEAAKLKGDIKGLILVFPAFVLFDDARELFKSTSDIPEVYNHRGSEVGRAYFEKSLDYDVYQDIKNYDGKVLIVHGTNDTTAPISYSRKAVETFPNAVLKEIQGAGHGFRGAQQEEAAKAIIDFVRESI
;
A
#
# COMPACT_ATOMS: atom_id res chain seq x y z
N MET A 1 -29.79 -51.05 31.32
CA MET A 1 -28.87 -51.71 30.37
C MET A 1 -27.79 -50.76 30.00
N LYS A 2 -26.59 -50.94 30.56
CA LYS A 2 -25.41 -50.08 30.37
C LYS A 2 -24.72 -50.48 29.08
N LYS A 3 -24.48 -49.56 28.14
CA LYS A 3 -23.60 -49.78 27.00
C LYS A 3 -22.23 -49.22 27.32
N VAL A 4 -21.25 -50.14 27.36
CA VAL A 4 -19.83 -49.85 27.53
C VAL A 4 -19.25 -49.48 26.16
N ILE A 5 -18.56 -48.34 26.05
CA ILE A 5 -17.79 -47.95 24.87
C ILE A 5 -16.33 -48.31 25.16
N ILE A 6 -15.78 -49.22 24.36
CA ILE A 6 -14.38 -49.65 24.40
C ILE A 6 -13.58 -48.69 23.49
N ALA A 7 -12.61 -48.00 24.07
CA ALA A 7 -11.64 -47.25 23.33
C ALA A 7 -10.46 -48.16 22.99
N VAL A 8 -10.15 -48.32 21.70
CA VAL A 8 -8.97 -49.06 21.22
C VAL A 8 -7.80 -48.07 21.06
N VAL A 9 -6.79 -48.25 21.89
CA VAL A 9 -5.51 -47.55 21.77
C VAL A 9 -4.59 -48.41 20.90
N VAL A 10 -4.18 -47.90 19.75
CA VAL A 10 -3.16 -48.54 18.88
C VAL A 10 -1.80 -47.96 19.22
N CYS A 11 -0.96 -48.74 19.90
CA CYS A 11 0.46 -48.42 20.08
C CYS A 11 1.24 -48.93 18.86
N ILE A 12 1.90 -48.01 18.14
CA ILE A 12 2.88 -48.38 17.11
C ILE A 12 4.26 -48.29 17.74
N LEU A 13 4.88 -49.46 17.92
CA LEU A 13 6.27 -49.60 18.28
C LEU A 13 7.15 -49.45 17.02
N VAL A 14 8.01 -48.43 16.98
CA VAL A 14 9.08 -48.30 15.97
C VAL A 14 10.36 -48.83 16.58
N ILE A 15 10.84 -49.96 16.03
CA ILE A 15 12.11 -50.58 16.35
C ILE A 15 13.23 -49.83 15.65
N GLY A 16 14.12 -49.19 16.42
CA GLY A 16 15.31 -48.53 15.90
C GLY A 16 16.41 -49.54 15.59
N VAL A 17 16.89 -49.54 14.36
CA VAL A 17 18.10 -50.27 13.96
C VAL A 17 19.27 -49.30 14.05
N TYR A 18 20.20 -49.58 14.97
CA TYR A 18 21.49 -48.90 15.12
C TYR A 18 22.46 -49.37 14.04
N PHE A 19 22.83 -48.52 13.09
CA PHE A 19 24.04 -48.73 12.29
C PHE A 19 25.11 -47.70 12.68
N GLY A 20 26.16 -48.18 13.28
CA GLY A 20 27.34 -47.39 13.60
C GLY A 20 28.10 -47.00 12.34
N VAL A 21 28.31 -45.70 12.13
CA VAL A 21 29.22 -45.14 11.14
C VAL A 21 30.34 -44.41 11.87
N LYS A 22 31.57 -44.86 11.58
CA LYS A 22 32.85 -44.34 12.13
C LYS A 22 33.02 -42.85 11.77
N ASN A 23 33.39 -42.06 12.77
CA ASN A 23 33.91 -40.71 12.63
C ASN A 23 35.08 -40.63 11.65
N LYS A 24 34.94 -39.88 10.56
CA LYS A 24 36.02 -39.23 9.85
C LYS A 24 35.93 -37.74 10.07
N SER A 25 36.97 -37.17 10.66
CA SER A 25 37.16 -35.74 10.86
C SER A 25 37.20 -35.01 9.52
N VAL A 26 36.28 -34.03 9.37
CA VAL A 26 36.28 -33.08 8.26
C VAL A 26 36.93 -31.78 8.75
N PRO A 27 37.81 -31.14 7.96
CA PRO A 27 38.51 -29.90 8.35
C PRO A 27 37.51 -28.76 8.52
N LYS A 28 37.72 -27.90 9.54
CA LYS A 28 37.00 -26.64 9.69
C LYS A 28 37.42 -25.67 8.58
N GLU A 29 36.60 -25.48 7.60
CA GLU A 29 36.67 -24.32 6.72
C GLU A 29 35.93 -23.17 7.40
N ASN A 30 36.69 -22.11 7.74
CA ASN A 30 36.13 -20.83 8.17
C ASN A 30 35.48 -20.13 6.96
N GLY A 31 34.27 -20.49 6.65
CA GLY A 31 33.43 -19.72 5.73
C GLY A 31 32.77 -18.56 6.50
N LEU A 32 33.23 -17.35 6.29
CA LEU A 32 32.49 -16.12 6.59
C LEU A 32 31.14 -16.23 5.89
N ILE A 33 30.07 -16.26 6.68
CA ILE A 33 28.72 -16.08 6.15
C ILE A 33 28.66 -14.61 5.73
N GLU A 34 28.96 -14.35 4.46
CA GLU A 34 28.55 -13.10 3.82
C GLU A 34 27.04 -13.04 3.90
N SER A 35 26.54 -12.08 4.70
CA SER A 35 25.15 -11.68 4.66
C SER A 35 24.84 -11.29 3.23
N SER A 36 24.02 -12.07 2.53
CA SER A 36 23.49 -11.69 1.24
C SER A 36 22.73 -10.40 1.39
N SER A 37 23.43 -9.28 1.15
CA SER A 37 22.81 -7.99 0.92
C SER A 37 21.83 -8.18 -0.25
N THR A 38 20.55 -8.07 0.04
CA THR A 38 19.48 -7.95 -0.96
C THR A 38 19.91 -6.90 -1.97
N ASN A 39 20.11 -7.31 -3.22
CA ASN A 39 20.27 -6.42 -4.37
C ASN A 39 19.01 -5.55 -4.49
N THR A 40 18.97 -4.44 -3.75
CA THR A 40 18.21 -3.27 -4.16
C THR A 40 18.95 -2.75 -5.37
N SER A 41 18.36 -2.84 -6.56
CA SER A 41 18.84 -2.18 -7.76
C SER A 41 19.20 -0.75 -7.38
N ASN A 42 20.48 -0.38 -7.50
CA ASN A 42 20.96 0.96 -7.18
C ASN A 42 20.37 1.93 -8.21
N ILE A 43 19.21 2.51 -7.86
CA ILE A 43 18.63 3.58 -8.65
C ILE A 43 19.59 4.76 -8.57
N ASP A 44 20.19 5.17 -9.71
CA ASP A 44 21.00 6.40 -9.77
C ASP A 44 20.11 7.61 -9.47
N THR A 45 20.30 8.23 -8.32
CA THR A 45 19.54 9.38 -7.83
C THR A 45 20.35 10.70 -7.91
N SER A 46 21.51 10.69 -8.54
CA SER A 46 22.44 11.84 -8.58
C SER A 46 21.81 13.14 -9.13
N ASN A 47 20.77 13.02 -9.96
CA ASN A 47 20.04 14.13 -10.56
C ASN A 47 18.67 14.40 -9.93
N LEU A 48 18.35 13.75 -8.79
CA LEU A 48 17.12 13.98 -8.06
C LEU A 48 17.35 14.84 -6.82
N VAL A 49 16.28 15.49 -6.38
CA VAL A 49 16.19 16.15 -5.07
C VAL A 49 15.15 15.44 -4.23
N LYS A 50 15.34 15.49 -2.90
CA LYS A 50 14.32 15.10 -1.91
C LYS A 50 14.19 16.29 -0.95
N GLU A 51 13.04 16.97 -0.99
CA GLU A 51 12.79 18.20 -0.23
C GLU A 51 11.56 18.03 0.65
N GLU A 52 11.65 18.31 1.94
CA GLU A 52 10.50 18.28 2.85
C GLU A 52 9.49 19.38 2.49
N LEU A 53 8.21 19.02 2.57
CA LEU A 53 7.10 19.93 2.36
C LEU A 53 5.95 19.53 3.28
N TYR A 54 5.50 20.46 4.13
CA TYR A 54 4.27 20.28 4.90
C TYR A 54 3.07 20.77 4.10
N SER A 55 2.03 19.94 4.04
CA SER A 55 0.72 20.34 3.51
C SER A 55 -0.15 20.82 4.67
N GLU A 56 -0.62 22.08 4.61
CA GLU A 56 -1.42 22.69 5.68
C GLU A 56 -2.81 23.06 5.16
N GLY A 57 -3.83 22.76 5.95
CA GLY A 57 -5.23 23.08 5.64
C GLY A 57 -6.20 22.38 6.60
N GLN A 58 -7.40 22.91 6.74
CA GLN A 58 -8.46 22.32 7.57
C GLN A 58 -8.02 22.01 9.03
N GLY A 59 -7.09 22.82 9.57
CA GLY A 59 -6.51 22.59 10.91
C GLY A 59 -5.50 21.44 10.99
N LYS A 60 -5.12 20.87 9.86
CA LYS A 60 -4.12 19.78 9.77
C LYS A 60 -2.78 20.31 9.29
N LYS A 61 -1.69 19.65 9.71
CA LYS A 61 -0.33 19.84 9.23
C LYS A 61 0.27 18.49 8.89
N ILE A 62 0.35 18.18 7.62
CA ILE A 62 0.71 16.87 7.08
C ILE A 62 2.14 16.92 6.56
N TYR A 63 3.01 16.11 7.16
CA TYR A 63 4.40 15.94 6.74
C TYR A 63 4.48 15.15 5.44
N GLY A 64 5.31 15.60 4.54
CA GLY A 64 5.68 14.87 3.35
C GLY A 64 6.98 15.39 2.75
N TYR A 65 7.33 14.87 1.59
CA TYR A 65 8.47 15.34 0.82
C TYR A 65 8.25 15.17 -0.68
N ILE A 66 8.84 16.08 -1.42
CA ILE A 66 8.96 16.03 -2.87
C ILE A 66 10.18 15.19 -3.25
N THR A 67 10.00 14.27 -4.19
CA THR A 67 11.09 13.64 -4.94
C THR A 67 10.92 14.04 -6.41
N ALA A 68 11.92 14.73 -6.99
CA ALA A 68 11.77 15.31 -8.32
C ALA A 68 13.14 15.52 -9.00
N PRO A 69 13.20 15.77 -10.32
CA PRO A 69 14.41 16.26 -10.98
C PRO A 69 14.88 17.60 -10.37
N LYS A 70 16.20 17.86 -10.34
CA LYS A 70 16.78 19.06 -9.69
C LYS A 70 16.20 20.39 -10.14
N ASN A 71 15.75 20.48 -11.38
CA ASN A 71 15.18 21.71 -11.98
C ASN A 71 13.65 21.75 -11.99
N TYR A 72 12.99 20.98 -11.13
CA TYR A 72 11.52 20.82 -11.15
C TYR A 72 10.77 22.14 -10.90
N LYS A 73 11.38 23.10 -10.17
CA LYS A 73 10.75 24.40 -9.85
C LYS A 73 10.71 25.36 -11.04
N ASP A 74 11.48 25.09 -12.10
CA ASP A 74 11.61 25.97 -13.27
C ASP A 74 10.51 25.74 -14.33
N GLN A 75 9.65 24.74 -14.12
CA GLN A 75 8.63 24.31 -15.08
C GLN A 75 7.41 23.72 -14.38
N LYS A 76 6.30 23.57 -15.11
CA LYS A 76 5.13 22.84 -14.63
C LYS A 76 5.21 21.38 -15.05
N LEU A 77 5.27 20.48 -14.07
CA LEU A 77 5.43 19.05 -14.31
C LEU A 77 4.17 18.26 -13.90
N PRO A 78 3.92 17.12 -14.57
CA PRO A 78 2.96 16.14 -14.06
C PRO A 78 3.38 15.70 -12.66
N THR A 79 2.40 15.57 -11.78
CA THR A 79 2.64 15.28 -10.35
C THR A 79 1.92 14.02 -9.92
N VAL A 80 2.61 13.16 -9.18
CA VAL A 80 2.06 11.93 -8.59
C VAL A 80 2.09 12.04 -7.08
N ILE A 81 0.94 11.87 -6.43
CA ILE A 81 0.84 11.82 -4.96
C ILE A 81 0.78 10.36 -4.53
N ILE A 82 1.66 9.96 -3.62
CA ILE A 82 1.75 8.57 -3.12
C ILE A 82 1.17 8.46 -1.73
N SER A 83 0.12 7.66 -1.59
CA SER A 83 -0.55 7.26 -0.35
C SER A 83 -0.06 5.89 0.09
N HIS A 84 0.57 5.80 1.27
CA HIS A 84 1.06 4.53 1.82
C HIS A 84 -0.07 3.63 2.35
N GLY A 85 0.22 2.33 2.57
CA GLY A 85 -0.71 1.39 3.19
C GLY A 85 -0.76 1.49 4.70
N PHE A 86 -1.64 0.69 5.33
CA PHE A 86 -1.83 0.61 6.79
C PHE A 86 -0.50 0.47 7.54
N GLY A 87 -0.32 1.27 8.57
CA GLY A 87 0.88 1.26 9.41
C GLY A 87 2.15 1.71 8.70
N GLY A 88 2.05 2.28 7.49
CA GLY A 88 3.17 2.80 6.71
C GLY A 88 3.60 4.21 7.12
N LEU A 89 4.60 4.69 6.41
CA LEU A 89 5.09 6.06 6.39
C LEU A 89 5.43 6.43 4.94
N ALA A 90 5.69 7.69 4.67
CA ALA A 90 5.99 8.23 3.33
C ALA A 90 7.07 7.42 2.57
N GLU A 91 8.08 6.91 3.30
CA GLU A 91 9.20 6.14 2.73
C GLU A 91 8.79 4.81 2.08
N ARG A 92 7.59 4.31 2.38
CA ARG A 92 7.06 3.12 1.70
C ARG A 92 6.87 3.31 0.20
N GLY A 93 6.73 4.56 -0.23
CA GLY A 93 6.64 4.95 -1.63
C GLY A 93 7.97 5.24 -2.33
N ASP A 94 9.11 5.27 -1.62
CA ASP A 94 10.39 5.78 -2.13
C ASP A 94 10.84 5.14 -3.44
N PHE A 95 10.67 3.84 -3.61
CA PHE A 95 11.07 3.18 -4.86
C PHE A 95 10.28 3.70 -6.07
N TYR A 96 8.97 3.81 -5.94
CA TYR A 96 8.12 4.35 -7.01
C TYR A 96 8.36 5.85 -7.20
N ALA A 97 8.56 6.59 -6.10
CA ALA A 97 8.87 8.02 -6.14
C ALA A 97 10.16 8.29 -6.93
N GLN A 98 11.24 7.57 -6.64
CA GLN A 98 12.50 7.70 -7.36
C GLN A 98 12.38 7.27 -8.84
N SER A 99 11.64 6.19 -9.12
CA SER A 99 11.43 5.71 -10.49
C SER A 99 10.65 6.72 -11.34
N LEU A 100 9.59 7.30 -10.79
CA LEU A 100 8.78 8.33 -11.43
C LEU A 100 9.57 9.66 -11.58
N ALA A 101 10.31 10.07 -10.55
CA ALA A 101 11.11 11.30 -10.62
C ALA A 101 12.21 11.20 -11.69
N LYS A 102 12.83 10.04 -11.89
CA LYS A 102 13.75 9.78 -13.00
C LYS A 102 13.10 9.91 -14.37
N ALA A 103 11.81 9.55 -14.46
CA ALA A 103 11.03 9.71 -15.67
C ALA A 103 10.55 11.16 -15.90
N GLY A 104 10.95 12.11 -15.02
CA GLY A 104 10.69 13.53 -15.18
C GLY A 104 9.45 14.04 -14.44
N TYR A 105 8.89 13.27 -13.50
CA TYR A 105 7.70 13.65 -12.74
C TYR A 105 8.05 14.25 -11.38
N VAL A 106 7.19 15.11 -10.86
CA VAL A 106 7.19 15.48 -9.44
C VAL A 106 6.43 14.41 -8.67
N VAL A 107 7.00 13.94 -7.57
CA VAL A 107 6.34 12.95 -6.70
C VAL A 107 6.30 13.49 -5.28
N TYR A 108 5.13 13.44 -4.67
CA TYR A 108 4.92 13.78 -3.27
C TYR A 108 4.53 12.54 -2.48
N SER A 109 5.33 12.18 -1.49
CA SER A 109 5.04 11.12 -0.52
C SER A 109 4.83 11.73 0.84
N PHE A 110 3.83 11.28 1.60
CA PHE A 110 3.44 11.89 2.88
C PHE A 110 3.05 10.85 3.93
N ASP A 111 3.07 11.26 5.19
CA ASP A 111 2.58 10.46 6.32
C ASP A 111 1.11 10.82 6.59
N PHE A 112 0.22 9.84 6.63
CA PHE A 112 -1.14 10.06 7.15
C PHE A 112 -1.13 10.39 8.64
N MET A 113 -2.02 11.27 9.08
CA MET A 113 -2.23 11.55 10.50
C MET A 113 -2.78 10.31 11.21
N GLY A 114 -2.06 9.85 12.24
CA GLY A 114 -2.43 8.63 12.95
C GLY A 114 -2.21 7.32 12.15
N GLY A 115 -1.76 7.38 10.90
CA GLY A 115 -1.50 6.20 10.07
C GLY A 115 -0.41 5.28 10.63
N ASN A 116 0.46 5.84 11.50
CA ASN A 116 1.50 5.12 12.21
C ASN A 116 1.85 5.87 13.50
N LYS A 117 2.23 5.14 14.59
CA LYS A 117 2.70 5.73 15.85
C LYS A 117 3.95 6.63 15.70
N ASN A 118 4.69 6.49 14.62
CA ASN A 118 5.85 7.31 14.29
C ASN A 118 5.55 8.33 13.18
N SER A 119 4.27 8.55 12.83
CA SER A 119 3.89 9.54 11.83
C SER A 119 4.30 10.95 12.26
N ARG A 120 4.96 11.67 11.36
CA ARG A 120 5.37 13.07 11.55
C ARG A 120 4.22 14.05 11.38
N SER A 121 3.08 13.56 10.87
CA SER A 121 1.83 14.33 10.75
C SER A 121 0.97 14.27 12.03
N GLY A 122 1.30 13.38 12.97
CA GLY A 122 0.55 13.10 14.19
C GLY A 122 0.41 11.60 14.40
N ASN A 123 0.45 11.15 15.64
CA ASN A 123 0.60 9.73 16.01
C ASN A 123 -0.63 9.13 16.70
N ASP A 124 -1.78 9.79 16.63
CA ASP A 124 -3.03 9.32 17.22
C ASP A 124 -3.69 8.23 16.34
N THR A 125 -3.24 6.99 16.54
CA THR A 125 -3.75 5.82 15.79
C THR A 125 -5.18 5.44 16.19
N LEU A 126 -5.67 5.91 17.35
CA LEU A 126 -7.00 5.56 17.84
C LEU A 126 -8.12 6.33 17.15
N ASN A 127 -7.81 7.51 16.60
CA ASN A 127 -8.77 8.30 15.82
C ASN A 127 -8.58 8.16 14.30
N MET A 128 -7.61 7.35 13.85
CA MET A 128 -7.36 7.10 12.43
C MET A 128 -8.40 6.14 11.83
N SER A 129 -8.80 6.40 10.61
CA SER A 129 -9.60 5.53 9.75
C SER A 129 -9.29 5.82 8.27
N VAL A 130 -9.74 4.93 7.37
CA VAL A 130 -9.68 5.21 5.91
C VAL A 130 -10.29 6.57 5.58
N PHE A 131 -11.35 6.98 6.26
CA PHE A 131 -12.05 8.24 5.99
C PHE A 131 -11.28 9.46 6.49
N THR A 132 -10.59 9.37 7.63
CA THR A 132 -9.70 10.45 8.09
C THR A 132 -8.46 10.58 7.20
N GLU A 133 -7.99 9.47 6.64
CA GLU A 133 -6.91 9.46 5.65
C GLU A 133 -7.35 10.06 4.30
N VAL A 134 -8.62 9.91 3.91
CA VAL A 134 -9.21 10.63 2.77
C VAL A 134 -9.18 12.14 2.99
N ASP A 135 -9.55 12.60 4.20
CA ASP A 135 -9.50 14.04 4.55
C ASP A 135 -8.04 14.56 4.56
N ASP A 136 -7.06 13.73 4.95
CA ASP A 136 -5.64 14.08 4.87
C ASP A 136 -5.20 14.24 3.40
N LEU A 137 -5.60 13.30 2.54
CA LEU A 137 -5.28 13.35 1.11
C LEU A 137 -5.88 14.57 0.42
N ASP A 138 -7.11 14.98 0.80
CA ASP A 138 -7.73 16.22 0.31
C ASP A 138 -6.88 17.46 0.63
N VAL A 139 -6.37 17.57 1.87
CA VAL A 139 -5.47 18.65 2.27
C VAL A 139 -4.18 18.64 1.45
N VAL A 140 -3.59 17.45 1.24
CA VAL A 140 -2.38 17.29 0.42
C VAL A 140 -2.61 17.72 -1.02
N ILE A 141 -3.70 17.28 -1.64
CA ILE A 141 -4.05 17.62 -3.03
C ILE A 141 -4.22 19.14 -3.18
N ASN A 142 -4.97 19.77 -2.28
CA ASN A 142 -5.22 21.21 -2.33
C ASN A 142 -3.93 22.02 -2.15
N ASN A 143 -3.04 21.59 -1.24
CA ASN A 143 -1.74 22.23 -1.06
C ASN A 143 -0.85 22.10 -2.30
N LEU A 144 -0.77 20.90 -2.90
CA LEU A 144 0.04 20.67 -4.09
C LEU A 144 -0.49 21.43 -5.31
N LYS A 145 -1.79 21.53 -5.49
CA LYS A 145 -2.40 22.35 -6.56
C LYS A 145 -2.01 23.83 -6.45
N SER A 146 -1.65 24.33 -5.27
CA SER A 146 -1.18 25.71 -5.09
C SER A 146 0.28 25.92 -5.47
N GLN A 147 1.07 24.86 -5.67
CA GLN A 147 2.49 24.96 -6.00
C GLN A 147 2.69 25.35 -7.46
N SER A 148 3.59 26.31 -7.73
CA SER A 148 3.83 26.85 -9.07
C SER A 148 4.36 25.83 -10.08
N TYR A 149 5.05 24.80 -9.60
CA TYR A 149 5.65 23.73 -10.39
C TYR A 149 4.71 22.57 -10.69
N VAL A 150 3.50 22.55 -10.14
CA VAL A 150 2.51 21.50 -10.38
C VAL A 150 1.63 21.85 -11.59
N ASP A 151 1.58 20.95 -12.56
CA ASP A 151 0.58 20.99 -13.63
C ASP A 151 -0.73 20.39 -13.11
N GLN A 152 -1.67 21.26 -12.69
CA GLN A 152 -2.93 20.84 -12.11
C GLN A 152 -3.77 19.96 -13.05
N SER A 153 -3.57 20.03 -14.35
CA SER A 153 -4.26 19.20 -15.34
C SER A 153 -3.66 17.79 -15.47
N LYS A 154 -2.52 17.54 -14.80
CA LYS A 154 -1.75 16.30 -14.85
C LYS A 154 -1.41 15.80 -13.45
N LEU A 155 -2.41 15.78 -12.56
CA LEU A 155 -2.30 15.28 -11.20
C LEU A 155 -2.76 13.82 -11.14
N PHE A 156 -1.91 12.95 -10.61
CA PHE A 156 -2.17 11.53 -10.45
C PHE A 156 -2.15 11.13 -8.97
N LEU A 157 -3.00 10.17 -8.60
CA LEU A 157 -2.93 9.51 -7.30
C LEU A 157 -2.36 8.11 -7.45
N LEU A 158 -1.41 7.75 -6.60
CA LEU A 158 -0.88 6.39 -6.46
C LEU A 158 -1.12 5.92 -5.04
N GLY A 159 -1.95 4.90 -4.87
CA GLY A 159 -2.24 4.35 -3.56
C GLY A 159 -1.78 2.89 -3.42
N GLN A 160 -1.10 2.58 -2.32
CA GLN A 160 -0.65 1.23 -1.97
C GLN A 160 -1.56 0.64 -0.90
N SER A 161 -2.06 -0.58 -1.09
CA SER A 161 -2.87 -1.30 -0.09
C SER A 161 -4.04 -0.44 0.42
N GLN A 162 -4.14 -0.13 1.72
CA GLN A 162 -5.13 0.80 2.28
C GLN A 162 -5.08 2.18 1.60
N GLY A 163 -3.89 2.72 1.31
CA GLY A 163 -3.75 3.97 0.57
C GLY A 163 -4.37 3.90 -0.83
N GLY A 164 -4.49 2.70 -1.42
CA GLY A 164 -5.23 2.48 -2.67
C GLY A 164 -6.74 2.68 -2.49
N VAL A 165 -7.29 2.26 -1.35
CA VAL A 165 -8.70 2.52 -1.00
C VAL A 165 -8.94 4.01 -0.79
N VAL A 166 -8.07 4.67 -0.01
CA VAL A 166 -8.11 6.12 0.24
C VAL A 166 -8.06 6.89 -1.08
N SER A 167 -7.10 6.57 -1.95
CA SER A 167 -6.96 7.21 -3.26
C SER A 167 -8.17 6.99 -4.17
N THR A 168 -8.82 5.81 -4.07
CA THR A 168 -10.04 5.51 -4.82
C THR A 168 -11.22 6.39 -4.39
N ILE A 169 -11.44 6.49 -3.08
CA ILE A 169 -12.53 7.30 -2.53
C ILE A 169 -12.32 8.78 -2.89
N GLU A 170 -11.12 9.29 -2.72
CA GLU A 170 -10.80 10.69 -3.03
C GLU A 170 -10.88 10.99 -4.53
N ALA A 171 -10.39 10.10 -5.39
CA ALA A 171 -10.51 10.26 -6.84
C ALA A 171 -11.98 10.31 -7.29
N ALA A 172 -12.84 9.47 -6.72
CA ALA A 172 -14.28 9.45 -7.00
C ALA A 172 -14.98 10.73 -6.55
N LYS A 173 -14.53 11.33 -5.44
CA LYS A 173 -15.03 12.61 -4.92
C LYS A 173 -14.60 13.78 -5.81
N LEU A 174 -13.35 13.81 -6.25
CA LEU A 174 -12.76 14.90 -7.03
C LEU A 174 -12.97 14.78 -8.55
N LYS A 175 -13.31 13.58 -9.03
CA LYS A 175 -13.60 13.29 -10.45
C LYS A 175 -12.55 13.85 -11.42
N GLY A 176 -12.92 14.74 -12.32
CA GLY A 176 -12.08 15.29 -13.39
C GLY A 176 -10.82 16.05 -12.94
N ASP A 177 -10.67 16.34 -11.65
CA ASP A 177 -9.48 16.97 -11.09
C ASP A 177 -8.29 16.02 -10.99
N ILE A 178 -8.54 14.71 -11.03
CA ILE A 178 -7.51 13.66 -10.99
C ILE A 178 -7.37 13.06 -12.38
N LYS A 179 -6.21 13.24 -13.00
CA LYS A 179 -5.92 12.80 -14.36
C LYS A 179 -5.86 11.29 -14.52
N GLY A 180 -5.40 10.59 -13.48
CA GLY A 180 -5.35 9.13 -13.45
C GLY A 180 -5.11 8.59 -12.06
N LEU A 181 -5.64 7.39 -11.81
CA LEU A 181 -5.57 6.67 -10.55
C LEU A 181 -4.71 5.41 -10.70
N ILE A 182 -3.74 5.24 -9.83
CA ILE A 182 -2.83 4.10 -9.82
C ILE A 182 -2.99 3.37 -8.50
N LEU A 183 -3.38 2.10 -8.56
CA LEU A 183 -3.66 1.28 -7.39
C LEU A 183 -2.70 0.11 -7.35
N VAL A 184 -1.85 0.07 -6.34
CA VAL A 184 -0.84 -0.98 -6.15
C VAL A 184 -1.30 -1.90 -5.03
N PHE A 185 -1.68 -3.12 -5.36
CA PHE A 185 -2.31 -4.13 -4.48
C PHE A 185 -3.36 -3.53 -3.53
N PRO A 186 -4.41 -2.82 -4.04
CA PRO A 186 -5.38 -2.12 -3.21
C PRO A 186 -6.12 -3.07 -2.27
N ALA A 187 -6.29 -2.66 -1.00
CA ALA A 187 -6.87 -3.50 0.04
C ALA A 187 -8.40 -3.32 0.13
N PHE A 188 -9.14 -3.47 -0.98
CA PHE A 188 -10.61 -3.38 -0.96
C PHE A 188 -11.29 -4.41 -0.05
N VAL A 189 -10.56 -5.47 0.32
CA VAL A 189 -10.99 -6.49 1.29
C VAL A 189 -11.24 -5.92 2.68
N LEU A 190 -10.65 -4.77 3.05
CA LEU A 190 -10.73 -4.22 4.41
C LEU A 190 -12.18 -4.01 4.91
N PHE A 191 -13.14 -3.76 4.00
CA PHE A 191 -14.55 -3.60 4.35
C PHE A 191 -15.20 -4.97 4.68
N ASP A 192 -14.81 -6.03 3.98
CA ASP A 192 -15.26 -7.38 4.28
C ASP A 192 -14.59 -7.89 5.56
N ASP A 193 -13.29 -7.64 5.75
CA ASP A 193 -12.57 -7.95 7.01
C ASP A 193 -13.27 -7.29 8.21
N ALA A 194 -13.68 -6.02 8.10
CA ALA A 194 -14.42 -5.33 9.16
C ALA A 194 -15.76 -6.02 9.47
N ARG A 195 -16.53 -6.42 8.45
CA ARG A 195 -17.82 -7.12 8.59
C ARG A 195 -17.66 -8.55 9.10
N GLU A 196 -16.54 -9.21 8.84
CA GLU A 196 -16.22 -10.52 9.42
C GLU A 196 -15.91 -10.40 10.92
N LEU A 197 -15.14 -9.38 11.31
CA LEU A 197 -14.75 -9.14 12.71
C LEU A 197 -15.92 -8.67 13.57
N PHE A 198 -16.76 -7.77 13.06
CA PHE A 198 -17.82 -7.12 13.83
C PHE A 198 -19.15 -7.15 13.06
N LYS A 199 -20.21 -7.60 13.72
CA LYS A 199 -21.55 -7.69 13.10
C LYS A 199 -22.36 -6.40 13.22
N SER A 200 -21.99 -5.56 14.19
CA SER A 200 -22.61 -4.25 14.42
C SER A 200 -21.60 -3.30 15.04
N THR A 201 -21.91 -2.01 15.01
CA THR A 201 -21.06 -0.99 15.65
C THR A 201 -20.94 -1.19 17.15
N SER A 202 -21.94 -1.79 17.82
CA SER A 202 -21.89 -2.12 19.25
C SER A 202 -20.86 -3.19 19.62
N ASP A 203 -20.46 -4.03 18.66
CA ASP A 203 -19.49 -5.10 18.87
C ASP A 203 -18.02 -4.60 18.79
N ILE A 204 -17.82 -3.37 18.28
CA ILE A 204 -16.48 -2.80 18.11
C ILE A 204 -15.97 -2.32 19.46
N PRO A 205 -14.83 -2.84 19.96
CA PRO A 205 -14.21 -2.36 21.18
C PRO A 205 -13.63 -0.93 20.98
N GLU A 206 -13.41 -0.22 22.09
CA GLU A 206 -12.77 1.11 22.04
C GLU A 206 -11.36 1.07 21.44
N VAL A 207 -10.61 -0.01 21.71
CA VAL A 207 -9.28 -0.26 21.16
C VAL A 207 -9.20 -1.70 20.67
N TYR A 208 -8.66 -1.88 19.46
CA TYR A 208 -8.46 -3.19 18.85
C TYR A 208 -7.02 -3.32 18.31
N ASN A 209 -6.38 -4.47 18.53
CA ASN A 209 -5.07 -4.74 17.92
C ASN A 209 -5.29 -5.27 16.50
N HIS A 210 -5.14 -4.39 15.51
CA HIS A 210 -5.23 -4.73 14.10
C HIS A 210 -3.83 -4.88 13.49
N ARG A 211 -3.49 -6.11 13.07
CA ARG A 211 -2.21 -6.43 12.40
C ARG A 211 -0.96 -5.93 13.17
N GLY A 212 -1.02 -5.98 14.51
CA GLY A 212 0.08 -5.57 15.38
C GLY A 212 0.14 -4.07 15.72
N SER A 213 -0.87 -3.30 15.31
CA SER A 213 -1.05 -1.89 15.70
C SER A 213 -2.37 -1.69 16.41
N GLU A 214 -2.37 -0.88 17.47
CA GLU A 214 -3.60 -0.48 18.13
C GLU A 214 -4.33 0.57 17.28
N VAL A 215 -5.59 0.31 17.00
CA VAL A 215 -6.53 1.22 16.34
C VAL A 215 -7.76 1.40 17.21
N GLY A 216 -8.40 2.54 17.10
CA GLY A 216 -9.64 2.78 17.82
C GLY A 216 -10.85 2.31 17.05
N ARG A 217 -12.01 2.41 17.69
CA ARG A 217 -13.34 2.14 17.16
C ARG A 217 -13.59 2.82 15.80
N ALA A 218 -13.08 4.05 15.63
CA ALA A 218 -13.22 4.85 14.41
C ALA A 218 -12.71 4.13 13.15
N TYR A 219 -11.74 3.23 13.27
CA TYR A 219 -11.18 2.48 12.15
C TYR A 219 -12.21 1.58 11.46
N PHE A 220 -13.10 0.97 12.23
CA PHE A 220 -14.07 -0.01 11.73
C PHE A 220 -15.48 0.58 11.55
N GLU A 221 -15.87 1.57 12.35
CA GLU A 221 -17.25 1.98 12.53
C GLU A 221 -17.96 2.33 11.21
N LYS A 222 -17.37 3.20 10.40
CA LYS A 222 -17.93 3.54 9.08
C LYS A 222 -17.72 2.44 8.04
N SER A 223 -16.70 1.57 8.24
CA SER A 223 -16.35 0.52 7.28
C SER A 223 -17.40 -0.60 7.22
N LEU A 224 -18.22 -0.80 8.27
CA LEU A 224 -19.24 -1.85 8.30
C LEU A 224 -20.30 -1.68 7.22
N ASP A 225 -20.74 -0.43 6.97
CA ASP A 225 -21.84 -0.13 6.04
C ASP A 225 -21.34 0.47 4.71
N TYR A 226 -20.02 0.62 4.55
CA TYR A 226 -19.45 1.27 3.37
C TYR A 226 -19.26 0.30 2.21
N ASP A 227 -19.72 0.70 1.01
CA ASP A 227 -19.48 -0.02 -0.23
C ASP A 227 -18.62 0.82 -1.19
N VAL A 228 -17.31 0.58 -1.17
CA VAL A 228 -16.34 1.27 -2.03
C VAL A 228 -16.61 1.08 -3.53
N TYR A 229 -17.33 0.03 -3.92
CA TYR A 229 -17.66 -0.21 -5.33
C TYR A 229 -18.70 0.79 -5.87
N GLN A 230 -19.40 1.54 -5.01
CA GLN A 230 -20.21 2.66 -5.46
C GLN A 230 -19.33 3.86 -5.88
N ASP A 231 -18.21 4.11 -5.14
CA ASP A 231 -17.25 5.15 -5.54
C ASP A 231 -16.54 4.78 -6.83
N ILE A 232 -16.11 3.53 -6.97
CA ILE A 232 -15.47 3.00 -8.17
C ILE A 232 -16.28 3.28 -9.43
N LYS A 233 -17.61 3.12 -9.38
CA LYS A 233 -18.51 3.44 -10.51
C LYS A 233 -18.53 4.90 -10.88
N ASN A 234 -18.27 5.79 -9.92
CA ASN A 234 -18.38 7.23 -10.09
C ASN A 234 -17.10 7.89 -10.59
N TYR A 235 -15.98 7.17 -10.68
CA TYR A 235 -14.73 7.66 -11.22
C TYR A 235 -14.54 7.19 -12.67
N ASP A 236 -14.60 8.12 -13.61
CA ASP A 236 -14.53 7.89 -15.07
C ASP A 236 -13.11 8.12 -15.66
N GLY A 237 -12.17 8.61 -14.86
CA GLY A 237 -10.76 8.76 -15.23
C GLY A 237 -10.09 7.42 -15.50
N LYS A 238 -8.92 7.46 -16.12
CA LYS A 238 -8.11 6.25 -16.35
C LYS A 238 -7.61 5.64 -15.04
N VAL A 239 -7.67 4.31 -14.92
CA VAL A 239 -7.20 3.58 -13.75
C VAL A 239 -6.23 2.47 -14.16
N LEU A 240 -5.08 2.42 -13.50
CA LEU A 240 -4.19 1.26 -13.51
C LEU A 240 -4.24 0.56 -12.17
N ILE A 241 -4.56 -0.73 -12.15
CA ILE A 241 -4.40 -1.59 -10.97
C ILE A 241 -3.20 -2.51 -11.22
N VAL A 242 -2.24 -2.57 -10.30
CA VAL A 242 -1.11 -3.50 -10.31
C VAL A 242 -1.23 -4.42 -9.11
N HIS A 243 -1.38 -5.73 -9.31
CA HIS A 243 -1.65 -6.67 -8.23
C HIS A 243 -0.91 -7.99 -8.38
N GLY A 244 -0.43 -8.54 -7.25
CA GLY A 244 0.24 -9.84 -7.22
C GLY A 244 -0.76 -11.01 -7.25
N THR A 245 -0.47 -12.04 -8.05
CA THR A 245 -1.41 -13.18 -8.18
C THR A 245 -1.46 -14.08 -6.95
N ASN A 246 -0.46 -14.02 -6.05
CA ASN A 246 -0.39 -14.79 -4.81
C ASN A 246 -0.60 -13.92 -3.56
N ASP A 247 -1.27 -12.77 -3.70
CA ASP A 247 -1.58 -11.91 -2.56
C ASP A 247 -2.65 -12.54 -1.68
N THR A 248 -2.24 -12.93 -0.46
CA THR A 248 -3.13 -13.51 0.57
C THR A 248 -3.61 -12.48 1.58
N THR A 249 -3.05 -11.28 1.58
CA THR A 249 -3.45 -10.19 2.47
C THR A 249 -4.60 -9.38 1.89
N ALA A 250 -4.50 -9.03 0.60
CA ALA A 250 -5.57 -8.43 -0.18
C ALA A 250 -5.77 -9.31 -1.43
N PRO A 251 -6.70 -10.28 -1.42
CA PRO A 251 -6.86 -11.20 -2.53
C PRO A 251 -7.11 -10.49 -3.86
N ILE A 252 -6.42 -10.92 -4.93
CA ILE A 252 -6.49 -10.29 -6.27
C ILE A 252 -7.92 -10.30 -6.84
N SER A 253 -8.80 -11.17 -6.35
CA SER A 253 -10.21 -11.21 -6.75
C SER A 253 -10.93 -9.87 -6.54
N TYR A 254 -10.55 -9.10 -5.51
CA TYR A 254 -11.08 -7.76 -5.28
C TYR A 254 -10.65 -6.77 -6.37
N SER A 255 -9.42 -6.86 -6.84
CA SER A 255 -8.93 -6.04 -7.96
C SER A 255 -9.56 -6.43 -9.30
N ARG A 256 -9.78 -7.72 -9.53
CA ARG A 256 -10.51 -8.19 -10.72
C ARG A 256 -11.94 -7.65 -10.75
N LYS A 257 -12.66 -7.74 -9.60
CA LYS A 257 -13.98 -7.12 -9.44
C LYS A 257 -13.94 -5.60 -9.64
N ALA A 258 -12.89 -4.92 -9.14
CA ALA A 258 -12.75 -3.48 -9.31
C ALA A 258 -12.58 -3.09 -10.79
N VAL A 259 -11.75 -3.81 -11.55
CA VAL A 259 -11.57 -3.57 -12.99
C VAL A 259 -12.88 -3.74 -13.77
N GLU A 260 -13.70 -4.72 -13.42
CA GLU A 260 -15.02 -4.92 -14.02
C GLU A 260 -16.02 -3.81 -13.66
N THR A 261 -15.74 -3.08 -12.57
CA THR A 261 -16.64 -2.05 -12.02
C THR A 261 -16.26 -0.63 -12.45
N PHE A 262 -14.96 -0.31 -12.52
CA PHE A 262 -14.50 0.99 -13.04
C PHE A 262 -14.87 1.17 -14.50
N PRO A 263 -15.32 2.36 -14.92
CA PRO A 263 -15.59 2.64 -16.32
C PRO A 263 -14.37 2.51 -17.24
N ASN A 264 -13.17 2.80 -16.74
CA ASN A 264 -11.96 2.86 -17.55
C ASN A 264 -10.72 2.36 -16.77
N ALA A 265 -10.64 1.06 -16.53
CA ALA A 265 -9.55 0.45 -15.77
C ALA A 265 -8.85 -0.67 -16.50
N VAL A 266 -7.56 -0.84 -16.22
CA VAL A 266 -6.75 -1.98 -16.65
C VAL A 266 -6.09 -2.63 -15.42
N LEU A 267 -5.96 -3.97 -15.44
CA LEU A 267 -5.26 -4.74 -14.42
C LEU A 267 -3.95 -5.30 -14.97
N LYS A 268 -2.85 -4.94 -14.33
CA LYS A 268 -1.55 -5.57 -14.51
C LYS A 268 -1.33 -6.58 -13.38
N GLU A 269 -1.43 -7.85 -13.70
CA GLU A 269 -1.11 -8.93 -12.77
C GLU A 269 0.40 -9.19 -12.73
N ILE A 270 0.99 -9.23 -11.52
CA ILE A 270 2.38 -9.61 -11.28
C ILE A 270 2.41 -11.06 -10.81
N GLN A 271 2.88 -11.94 -11.66
CA GLN A 271 2.84 -13.37 -11.44
C GLN A 271 3.67 -13.81 -10.22
N GLY A 272 3.07 -14.60 -9.35
CA GLY A 272 3.70 -15.13 -8.14
C GLY A 272 3.96 -14.12 -7.03
N ALA A 273 3.66 -12.83 -7.24
CA ALA A 273 3.85 -11.81 -6.22
C ALA A 273 2.78 -11.88 -5.13
N GLY A 274 3.18 -11.65 -3.87
CA GLY A 274 2.30 -11.48 -2.71
C GLY A 274 1.96 -10.01 -2.47
N HIS A 275 1.57 -9.70 -1.21
CA HIS A 275 1.28 -8.33 -0.77
C HIS A 275 2.58 -7.55 -0.59
N GLY A 276 2.87 -6.67 -1.54
CA GLY A 276 4.14 -5.94 -1.64
C GLY A 276 5.12 -6.61 -2.63
N PHE A 277 5.68 -5.77 -3.50
CA PHE A 277 6.60 -6.21 -4.55
C PHE A 277 8.06 -5.97 -4.14
N ARG A 278 8.97 -6.82 -4.62
CA ARG A 278 10.41 -6.70 -4.38
C ARG A 278 11.19 -7.09 -5.62
N GLY A 279 12.39 -6.50 -5.80
CA GLY A 279 13.28 -6.82 -6.91
C GLY A 279 12.59 -6.68 -8.27
N ALA A 280 12.71 -7.68 -9.13
CA ALA A 280 12.15 -7.66 -10.49
C ALA A 280 10.62 -7.40 -10.54
N GLN A 281 9.88 -7.89 -9.55
CA GLN A 281 8.43 -7.63 -9.46
C GLN A 281 8.13 -6.14 -9.20
N GLN A 282 8.95 -5.49 -8.38
CA GLN A 282 8.82 -4.06 -8.09
C GLN A 282 9.23 -3.21 -9.29
N GLU A 283 10.24 -3.64 -10.03
CA GLU A 283 10.67 -3.00 -11.30
C GLU A 283 9.61 -3.14 -12.39
N GLU A 284 8.99 -4.32 -12.52
CA GLU A 284 7.87 -4.56 -13.44
C GLU A 284 6.67 -3.66 -13.11
N ALA A 285 6.32 -3.53 -11.83
CA ALA A 285 5.26 -2.64 -11.38
C ALA A 285 5.59 -1.17 -11.68
N ALA A 286 6.83 -0.72 -11.37
CA ALA A 286 7.26 0.65 -11.64
C ALA A 286 7.23 0.98 -13.14
N LYS A 287 7.65 0.04 -14.00
CA LYS A 287 7.56 0.21 -15.44
C LYS A 287 6.12 0.41 -15.90
N ALA A 288 5.20 -0.43 -15.43
CA ALA A 288 3.77 -0.31 -15.79
C ALA A 288 3.18 1.03 -15.32
N ILE A 289 3.56 1.49 -14.13
CA ILE A 289 3.15 2.79 -13.57
C ILE A 289 3.67 3.94 -14.44
N ILE A 290 4.95 3.94 -14.79
CA ILE A 290 5.56 4.99 -15.62
C ILE A 290 4.92 5.04 -17.01
N ASP A 291 4.70 3.87 -17.64
CA ASP A 291 4.07 3.79 -18.95
C ASP A 291 2.63 4.32 -18.89
N PHE A 292 1.86 3.96 -17.86
CA PHE A 292 0.50 4.46 -17.65
C PHE A 292 0.44 6.00 -17.49
N VAL A 293 1.33 6.58 -16.67
CA VAL A 293 1.38 8.05 -16.50
C VAL A 293 1.72 8.71 -17.83
N ARG A 294 2.72 8.20 -18.57
CA ARG A 294 3.13 8.73 -19.88
C ARG A 294 2.01 8.70 -20.91
N GLU A 295 1.26 7.60 -20.98
CA GLU A 295 0.15 7.42 -21.93
C GLU A 295 -1.12 8.20 -21.54
N SER A 296 -1.15 8.75 -20.35
CA SER A 296 -2.29 9.51 -19.83
C SER A 296 -2.12 11.01 -19.93
N ILE A 297 -0.92 11.51 -20.18
CA ILE A 297 -0.63 12.93 -20.38
C ILE A 297 -0.59 13.29 -21.84
#